data_7211d578589c7a8a0eca6e0abefc0e24
#
_entry.id   7211d578589c7a8a0eca6e0abefc0e24
#
_cell.length_a   1.000
_cell.length_b   1.000
_cell.length_c   1.000
_cell.angle_alpha   90.00
_cell.angle_beta   90.00
_cell.angle_gamma   90.00
#
_symmetry.space_group_name_H-M   'P 1'
#
loop_
_entity.id
_entity.type
_entity.pdbx_description
1 polymer ?
#
loop_
_entity_poly.entity_id
_entity_poly.type
_entity_poly.pdbx_seq_one_letter_code
_entity_poly.pdbx_strand_id
1 'polypeptide(L)'
;MAVMQDRRRFLATLSSTAAAGLLHVPNVLGQEAPLETTRIRLYDWSGVCIAPQFVAEELLNAEGFTDVQYVRDEPSGSLPNPLLASGGVDINSQFSAPSIIRVEAGDPVVFLGGLHVGCFELFGTGQIRAVRDLKGKRVAIPAFGSPHHVFLASMAAYVGLDPSRDIDFVTYPANQSMQLLADSKIDALMGFPPVSQELRAKKIGHVILNSSVDRPWSQYFCCMISANREFVHNHPVATKRAMRALLKAVDVCVTAPERAARVVADRGYPYDYSLQAIREIPYAKWRNYDPEDAVRFYALRLRDAGMIKSSPNKILADGADWRFWNELKRELKA
;
A
#
# COMPACT_ATOMS: atom_id res chain seq x y z
N MET A 1 83.70 16.32 14.72
CA MET A 1 83.38 14.94 15.15
C MET A 1 81.88 14.91 15.38
N ALA A 2 81.20 14.35 14.44
CA ALA A 2 79.74 14.36 14.35
C ALA A 2 79.15 13.04 14.83
N VAL A 3 78.11 13.16 15.61
CA VAL A 3 77.33 12.06 16.15
C VAL A 3 76.52 11.46 15.07
N MET A 4 76.90 10.29 14.54
CA MET A 4 76.09 9.35 13.86
C MET A 4 75.63 8.30 14.88
N GLN A 5 74.47 8.50 15.48
CA GLN A 5 73.73 7.51 16.25
C GLN A 5 72.29 7.72 15.91
N ASP A 6 71.81 6.74 15.40
CA ASP A 6 71.09 5.54 15.57
C ASP A 6 69.70 5.57 14.90
N ARG A 7 69.72 5.58 13.57
CA ARG A 7 68.52 5.23 12.75
C ARG A 7 68.03 3.79 12.99
N ARG A 8 68.93 2.92 13.46
CA ARG A 8 68.58 1.49 13.69
C ARG A 8 67.82 1.28 15.01
N ARG A 9 68.02 2.10 16.04
CA ARG A 9 67.29 1.97 17.30
C ARG A 9 65.90 2.61 17.22
N PHE A 10 65.75 3.65 16.41
CA PHE A 10 64.41 4.29 16.20
C PHE A 10 63.45 3.39 15.44
N LEU A 11 63.93 2.58 14.50
CA LEU A 11 63.10 1.62 13.73
C LEU A 11 62.81 0.34 14.52
N ALA A 12 63.59 -0.02 15.52
CA ALA A 12 63.31 -1.20 16.36
C ALA A 12 62.26 -0.95 17.43
N THR A 13 62.06 0.30 17.88
CA THR A 13 61.04 0.68 18.85
C THR A 13 59.67 0.96 18.24
N LEU A 14 59.59 1.18 16.91
CA LEU A 14 58.33 1.34 16.21
C LEU A 14 57.70 -0.01 15.76
N SER A 15 58.51 -1.10 15.77
CA SER A 15 58.02 -2.42 15.33
C SER A 15 57.39 -3.26 16.44
N SER A 16 57.52 -2.87 17.72
CA SER A 16 56.98 -3.65 18.84
C SER A 16 55.65 -3.10 19.42
N THR A 17 55.20 -1.92 18.99
CA THR A 17 53.90 -1.35 19.37
C THR A 17 52.82 -1.49 18.30
N ALA A 18 53.16 -1.94 17.09
CA ALA A 18 52.21 -2.11 16.00
C ALA A 18 51.59 -3.51 15.93
N ALA A 19 52.07 -4.50 16.73
CA ALA A 19 51.57 -5.86 16.69
C ALA A 19 50.52 -6.21 17.75
N ALA A 20 50.19 -5.29 18.68
CA ALA A 20 49.18 -5.52 19.70
C ALA A 20 47.82 -4.85 19.44
N GLY A 21 47.69 -4.10 18.34
CA GLY A 21 46.48 -3.35 17.99
C GLY A 21 45.61 -3.97 16.88
N LEU A 22 45.95 -5.18 16.40
CA LEU A 22 45.22 -5.86 15.33
C LEU A 22 44.34 -7.04 15.79
N LEU A 23 44.07 -7.11 17.09
CA LEU A 23 43.16 -8.11 17.62
C LEU A 23 41.85 -7.45 18.05
N HIS A 24 40.80 -7.80 17.34
CA HIS A 24 39.40 -7.48 17.59
C HIS A 24 38.99 -6.02 17.27
N VAL A 25 38.95 -5.69 15.99
CA VAL A 25 37.77 -5.00 15.49
C VAL A 25 36.73 -6.11 15.30
N PRO A 26 35.71 -6.22 16.18
CA PRO A 26 34.60 -7.11 15.82
C PRO A 26 34.06 -6.61 14.49
N ASN A 27 33.83 -7.52 13.57
CA ASN A 27 33.08 -7.28 12.36
C ASN A 27 31.69 -6.73 12.75
N VAL A 28 31.60 -5.42 12.98
CA VAL A 28 30.34 -4.67 13.11
C VAL A 28 29.85 -4.35 11.69
N LEU A 29 30.04 -5.31 10.77
CA LEU A 29 29.35 -5.31 9.50
C LEU A 29 28.02 -6.00 9.74
N GLY A 30 26.98 -5.20 10.00
CA GLY A 30 25.62 -5.62 9.74
C GLY A 30 24.65 -5.78 10.91
N GLN A 31 24.93 -5.32 12.12
CA GLN A 31 23.89 -5.26 13.13
C GLN A 31 23.11 -3.96 12.98
N GLU A 32 21.90 -4.05 12.46
CA GLU A 32 21.00 -2.90 12.42
C GLU A 32 20.81 -2.35 13.85
N ALA A 33 20.61 -1.04 13.95
CA ALA A 33 20.32 -0.40 15.22
C ALA A 33 19.12 -1.06 15.93
N PRO A 34 19.05 -1.08 17.26
CA PRO A 34 17.91 -1.60 17.98
C PRO A 34 16.64 -0.83 17.61
N LEU A 35 15.49 -1.51 17.71
CA LEU A 35 14.20 -0.88 17.50
C LEU A 35 13.97 0.22 18.54
N GLU A 36 13.45 1.36 18.12
CA GLU A 36 13.00 2.43 19.01
C GLU A 36 11.70 2.05 19.73
N THR A 37 10.91 1.16 19.12
CA THR A 37 9.68 0.60 19.66
C THR A 37 9.49 -0.83 19.21
N THR A 38 9.00 -1.71 20.09
CA THR A 38 8.60 -3.09 19.77
C THR A 38 7.11 -3.23 19.49
N ARG A 39 6.35 -2.14 19.63
CA ARG A 39 4.93 -2.08 19.29
C ARG A 39 4.74 -1.48 17.91
N ILE A 40 3.81 -2.06 17.15
CA ILE A 40 3.33 -1.53 15.89
C ILE A 40 1.83 -1.71 15.75
N ARG A 41 1.13 -0.66 15.30
CA ARG A 41 -0.32 -0.66 15.07
C ARG A 41 -0.59 -0.54 13.58
N LEU A 42 -1.26 -1.53 13.03
CA LEU A 42 -1.64 -1.63 11.63
C LEU A 42 -3.13 -1.40 11.47
N TYR A 43 -3.53 -0.70 10.43
CA TYR A 43 -4.95 -0.47 10.18
C TYR A 43 -5.62 -1.71 9.60
N ASP A 44 -6.61 -2.25 10.31
CA ASP A 44 -7.41 -3.40 9.85
C ASP A 44 -8.65 -2.92 9.10
N TRP A 45 -8.53 -2.71 7.80
CA TRP A 45 -9.68 -2.44 6.96
C TRP A 45 -10.08 -3.67 6.13
N SER A 46 -11.36 -3.73 5.72
CA SER A 46 -11.91 -4.91 5.08
C SER A 46 -11.46 -5.04 3.62
N GLY A 47 -10.55 -5.97 3.32
CA GLY A 47 -10.15 -6.27 1.95
C GLY A 47 -9.07 -7.34 1.86
N VAL A 48 -9.24 -8.28 0.93
CA VAL A 48 -8.27 -9.36 0.68
C VAL A 48 -7.01 -8.84 -0.01
N CYS A 49 -7.10 -7.73 -0.73
CA CYS A 49 -5.95 -7.17 -1.45
C CYS A 49 -4.80 -6.70 -0.54
N ILE A 50 -5.06 -6.50 0.75
CA ILE A 50 -4.02 -6.24 1.76
C ILE A 50 -3.57 -7.50 2.50
N ALA A 51 -3.80 -8.69 1.95
CA ALA A 51 -3.30 -9.94 2.50
C ALA A 51 -1.82 -9.89 2.98
N PRO A 52 -0.89 -9.22 2.26
CA PRO A 52 0.47 -9.06 2.75
C PRO A 52 0.56 -8.46 4.15
N GLN A 53 -0.31 -7.51 4.52
CA GLN A 53 -0.30 -6.91 5.86
C GLN A 53 -0.66 -7.93 6.95
N PHE A 54 -1.60 -8.84 6.67
CA PHE A 54 -1.99 -9.88 7.61
C PHE A 54 -0.97 -11.03 7.68
N VAL A 55 -0.38 -11.39 6.55
CA VAL A 55 0.71 -12.38 6.45
C VAL A 55 1.99 -11.87 7.12
N ALA A 56 2.16 -10.56 7.22
CA ALA A 56 3.37 -9.95 7.78
C ALA A 56 3.54 -10.18 9.29
N GLU A 57 2.54 -10.65 10.04
CA GLU A 57 2.61 -10.74 11.51
C GLU A 57 3.81 -11.56 12.00
N GLU A 58 4.02 -12.77 11.48
CA GLU A 58 5.19 -13.60 11.83
C GLU A 58 6.52 -12.93 11.40
N LEU A 59 6.51 -12.21 10.28
CA LEU A 59 7.68 -11.50 9.77
C LEU A 59 7.99 -10.26 10.61
N LEU A 60 6.97 -9.56 11.10
CA LEU A 60 7.12 -8.46 12.05
C LEU A 60 7.72 -8.95 13.36
N ASN A 61 7.25 -10.10 13.87
CA ASN A 61 7.84 -10.71 15.05
C ASN A 61 9.32 -11.07 14.83
N ALA A 62 9.66 -11.60 13.66
CA ALA A 62 11.06 -11.89 13.29
C ALA A 62 11.93 -10.62 13.15
N GLU A 63 11.33 -9.47 12.81
CA GLU A 63 12.00 -8.17 12.76
C GLU A 63 12.13 -7.51 14.17
N GLY A 64 11.57 -8.13 15.22
CA GLY A 64 11.70 -7.71 16.61
C GLY A 64 10.47 -7.01 17.22
N PHE A 65 9.35 -6.94 16.51
CA PHE A 65 8.11 -6.43 17.09
C PHE A 65 7.48 -7.51 17.98
N THR A 66 7.19 -7.17 19.23
CA THR A 66 6.56 -8.08 20.20
C THR A 66 5.09 -7.75 20.49
N ASP A 67 4.63 -6.59 20.04
CA ASP A 67 3.26 -6.12 20.20
C ASP A 67 2.75 -5.61 18.83
N VAL A 68 2.18 -6.54 18.06
CA VAL A 68 1.59 -6.27 16.74
C VAL A 68 0.08 -6.15 16.90
N GLN A 69 -0.46 -4.96 16.68
CA GLN A 69 -1.87 -4.66 16.84
C GLN A 69 -2.54 -4.36 15.50
N TYR A 70 -3.73 -4.92 15.30
CA TYR A 70 -4.61 -4.58 14.17
C TYR A 70 -5.77 -3.75 14.70
N VAL A 71 -5.81 -2.48 14.31
CA VAL A 71 -6.80 -1.51 14.79
C VAL A 71 -7.83 -1.27 13.72
N ARG A 72 -9.10 -1.51 14.06
CA ARG A 72 -10.24 -1.27 13.17
C ARG A 72 -10.97 0.00 13.57
N ASP A 73 -11.42 0.74 12.60
CA ASP A 73 -12.31 1.89 12.79
C ASP A 73 -13.77 1.43 12.61
N GLU A 74 -14.67 1.89 13.47
CA GLU A 74 -16.11 1.63 13.35
C GLU A 74 -16.88 2.93 13.10
N PRO A 75 -17.76 2.96 12.09
CA PRO A 75 -18.08 1.88 11.14
C PRO A 75 -17.07 1.78 10.00
N SER A 76 -16.62 0.56 9.75
CA SER A 76 -15.66 0.25 8.68
C SER A 76 -16.17 0.67 7.30
N GLY A 77 -15.36 1.39 6.55
CA GLY A 77 -15.59 1.65 5.12
C GLY A 77 -15.85 3.09 4.73
N SER A 78 -15.92 4.01 5.66
CA SER A 78 -16.10 5.43 5.37
C SER A 78 -14.82 6.23 5.57
N LEU A 79 -14.40 6.90 4.50
CA LEU A 79 -13.38 7.95 4.48
C LEU A 79 -11.91 7.48 4.59
N PRO A 80 -10.98 8.28 4.02
CA PRO A 80 -9.56 8.07 4.20
C PRO A 80 -9.22 8.05 5.68
N ASN A 81 -8.58 6.99 6.11
CA ASN A 81 -8.37 6.56 7.49
C ASN A 81 -7.96 7.70 8.46
N PRO A 82 -8.87 8.20 9.29
CA PRO A 82 -8.54 9.23 10.27
C PRO A 82 -7.56 8.73 11.34
N LEU A 83 -7.53 7.42 11.62
CA LEU A 83 -6.63 6.83 12.61
C LEU A 83 -5.16 6.99 12.22
N LEU A 84 -4.82 6.94 10.92
CA LEU A 84 -3.45 7.16 10.49
C LEU A 84 -3.03 8.62 10.75
N ALA A 85 -3.90 9.58 10.44
CA ALA A 85 -3.64 10.99 10.66
C ALA A 85 -3.55 11.36 12.15
N SER A 86 -4.40 10.77 13.00
CA SER A 86 -4.40 11.01 14.45
C SER A 86 -3.32 10.24 15.22
N GLY A 87 -2.55 9.35 14.55
CA GLY A 87 -1.62 8.46 15.22
C GLY A 87 -2.29 7.33 15.99
N GLY A 88 -3.56 7.02 15.70
CA GLY A 88 -4.25 5.84 16.24
C GLY A 88 -3.71 4.54 15.65
N VAL A 89 -3.17 4.59 14.45
CA VAL A 89 -2.36 3.54 13.80
C VAL A 89 -1.05 4.13 13.28
N ASP A 90 -0.04 3.28 13.14
CA ASP A 90 1.31 3.68 12.75
C ASP A 90 1.52 3.53 11.25
N ILE A 91 1.07 2.39 10.69
CA ILE A 91 1.20 2.03 9.27
C ILE A 91 -0.13 1.53 8.72
N ASN A 92 -0.34 1.81 7.46
CA ASN A 92 -1.51 1.41 6.70
C ASN A 92 -1.11 0.94 5.30
N SER A 93 -1.77 -0.12 4.83
CA SER A 93 -1.68 -0.61 3.46
C SER A 93 -3.04 -0.47 2.80
N GLN A 94 -3.20 0.50 1.90
CA GLN A 94 -4.50 0.77 1.25
C GLN A 94 -4.34 1.40 -0.13
N PHE A 95 -5.46 1.59 -0.82
CA PHE A 95 -5.52 2.36 -2.05
C PHE A 95 -4.93 3.76 -1.84
N SER A 96 -4.05 4.19 -2.76
CA SER A 96 -3.25 5.40 -2.60
C SER A 96 -4.05 6.71 -2.65
N ALA A 97 -5.08 6.78 -3.48
CA ALA A 97 -5.78 8.02 -3.76
C ALA A 97 -6.48 8.67 -2.53
N PRO A 98 -7.15 7.94 -1.62
CA PRO A 98 -7.64 8.52 -0.38
C PRO A 98 -6.55 9.11 0.51
N SER A 99 -5.36 8.48 0.56
CA SER A 99 -4.23 9.03 1.32
C SER A 99 -3.68 10.32 0.69
N ILE A 100 -3.73 10.47 -0.64
CA ILE A 100 -3.40 11.73 -1.32
C ILE A 100 -4.35 12.86 -0.86
N ILE A 101 -5.63 12.58 -0.73
CA ILE A 101 -6.62 13.56 -0.24
C ILE A 101 -6.29 13.98 1.21
N ARG A 102 -5.79 13.06 2.04
CA ARG A 102 -5.35 13.39 3.42
C ARG A 102 -4.10 14.27 3.42
N VAL A 103 -3.13 13.99 2.54
CA VAL A 103 -1.94 14.86 2.37
C VAL A 103 -2.37 16.26 1.90
N GLU A 104 -3.31 16.35 0.95
CA GLU A 104 -3.87 17.65 0.50
C GLU A 104 -4.52 18.42 1.65
N ALA A 105 -5.18 17.73 2.58
CA ALA A 105 -5.80 18.34 3.76
C ALA A 105 -4.79 18.78 4.84
N GLY A 106 -3.50 18.46 4.66
CA GLY A 106 -2.43 18.79 5.61
C GLY A 106 -2.24 17.78 6.74
N ASP A 107 -2.86 16.60 6.63
CA ASP A 107 -2.70 15.54 7.62
C ASP A 107 -1.26 15.00 7.65
N PRO A 108 -0.77 14.55 8.82
CA PRO A 108 0.57 14.00 8.97
C PRO A 108 0.68 12.57 8.43
N VAL A 109 0.32 12.39 7.16
CA VAL A 109 0.42 11.12 6.43
C VAL A 109 1.59 11.18 5.46
N VAL A 110 2.34 10.08 5.37
CA VAL A 110 3.47 9.94 4.45
C VAL A 110 3.44 8.60 3.73
N PHE A 111 3.65 8.63 2.41
CA PHE A 111 3.83 7.44 1.58
C PHE A 111 5.25 6.92 1.72
N LEU A 112 5.38 5.61 1.91
CA LEU A 112 6.67 4.94 2.12
C LEU A 112 7.05 4.00 0.97
N GLY A 113 6.07 3.46 0.23
CA GLY A 113 6.33 2.53 -0.86
C GLY A 113 5.07 1.93 -1.45
N GLY A 114 5.24 1.10 -2.48
CA GLY A 114 4.15 0.41 -3.15
C GLY A 114 3.95 -1.01 -2.63
N LEU A 115 2.73 -1.52 -2.67
CA LEU A 115 2.40 -2.88 -2.25
C LEU A 115 2.05 -3.76 -3.47
N HIS A 116 1.05 -3.36 -4.24
CA HIS A 116 0.64 -4.06 -5.46
C HIS A 116 -0.05 -3.13 -6.45
N VAL A 117 -0.07 -3.56 -7.69
CA VAL A 117 -0.80 -2.93 -8.80
C VAL A 117 -2.20 -3.52 -8.87
N GLY A 118 -3.20 -2.72 -9.18
CA GLY A 118 -4.57 -3.13 -9.47
C GLY A 118 -5.23 -4.02 -8.40
N CYS A 119 -6.49 -4.02 -8.32
CA CYS A 119 -7.35 -5.00 -7.61
C CYS A 119 -8.84 -4.66 -7.76
N PHE A 120 -9.14 -3.49 -8.29
CA PHE A 120 -10.54 -3.08 -8.51
C PHE A 120 -11.06 -3.55 -9.86
N GLU A 121 -12.32 -3.95 -9.88
CA GLU A 121 -13.06 -4.24 -11.09
C GLU A 121 -14.36 -3.45 -11.11
N LEU A 122 -14.64 -2.79 -12.23
CA LEU A 122 -15.95 -2.14 -12.47
C LEU A 122 -16.87 -3.13 -13.12
N PHE A 123 -18.00 -3.40 -12.51
CA PHE A 123 -19.07 -4.26 -13.02
C PHE A 123 -20.24 -3.43 -13.49
N GLY A 124 -20.89 -3.84 -14.56
CA GLY A 124 -22.07 -3.19 -15.08
C GLY A 124 -23.12 -4.16 -15.61
N THR A 125 -24.34 -3.65 -15.80
CA THR A 125 -25.40 -4.32 -16.53
C THR A 125 -25.06 -4.41 -18.02
N GLY A 126 -25.79 -5.24 -18.79
CA GLY A 126 -25.51 -5.46 -20.21
C GLY A 126 -25.47 -4.21 -21.11
N GLN A 127 -25.98 -3.09 -20.63
CA GLN A 127 -25.98 -1.81 -21.37
C GLN A 127 -24.69 -0.99 -21.19
N ILE A 128 -23.91 -1.26 -20.16
CA ILE A 128 -22.68 -0.51 -19.83
C ILE A 128 -21.49 -1.27 -20.42
N ARG A 129 -20.77 -0.69 -21.37
CA ARG A 129 -19.63 -1.29 -22.06
C ARG A 129 -18.30 -0.61 -21.74
N ALA A 130 -18.35 0.65 -21.29
CA ALA A 130 -17.19 1.46 -20.98
C ALA A 130 -17.50 2.43 -19.84
N VAL A 131 -16.47 2.98 -19.20
CA VAL A 131 -16.63 3.97 -18.11
C VAL A 131 -17.45 5.20 -18.57
N ARG A 132 -17.34 5.61 -19.83
CA ARG A 132 -18.11 6.74 -20.37
C ARG A 132 -19.63 6.48 -20.43
N ASP A 133 -20.04 5.21 -20.46
CA ASP A 133 -21.47 4.85 -20.50
C ASP A 133 -22.14 5.03 -19.12
N LEU A 134 -21.37 5.36 -18.08
CA LEU A 134 -21.86 5.70 -16.76
C LEU A 134 -22.57 7.05 -16.69
N LYS A 135 -22.53 7.85 -17.76
CA LYS A 135 -23.25 9.13 -17.80
C LYS A 135 -24.74 8.95 -17.61
N GLY A 136 -25.30 9.61 -16.57
CA GLY A 136 -26.71 9.52 -16.18
C GLY A 136 -27.11 8.18 -15.55
N LYS A 137 -26.12 7.35 -15.12
CA LYS A 137 -26.35 6.02 -14.57
C LYS A 137 -26.24 5.99 -13.07
N ARG A 138 -26.96 5.05 -12.46
CA ARG A 138 -26.92 4.79 -11.00
C ARG A 138 -25.80 3.83 -10.68
N VAL A 139 -24.82 4.30 -9.92
CA VAL A 139 -23.62 3.53 -9.59
C VAL A 139 -23.48 3.38 -8.08
N ALA A 140 -23.46 2.14 -7.61
CA ALA A 140 -23.34 1.88 -6.18
C ALA A 140 -21.91 2.01 -5.70
N ILE A 141 -21.78 2.67 -4.55
CA ILE A 141 -20.55 2.80 -3.77
C ILE A 141 -20.86 2.51 -2.29
N PRO A 142 -19.88 2.06 -1.48
CA PRO A 142 -20.11 1.86 -0.03
C PRO A 142 -20.40 3.17 0.70
N ALA A 143 -19.68 4.23 0.37
CA ALA A 143 -19.82 5.57 0.92
C ALA A 143 -19.12 6.60 0.02
N PHE A 144 -19.55 7.87 0.09
CA PHE A 144 -18.79 8.98 -0.49
C PHE A 144 -17.43 9.10 0.20
N GLY A 145 -16.36 9.36 -0.58
CA GLY A 145 -14.99 9.41 -0.08
C GLY A 145 -14.34 8.03 0.10
N SER A 146 -15.11 6.92 0.02
CA SER A 146 -14.53 5.58 0.06
C SER A 146 -13.55 5.35 -1.10
N PRO A 147 -12.62 4.38 -0.98
CA PRO A 147 -11.72 4.02 -2.08
C PRO A 147 -12.44 3.72 -3.40
N HIS A 148 -13.61 3.11 -3.35
CA HIS A 148 -14.45 2.83 -4.51
C HIS A 148 -14.93 4.12 -5.20
N HIS A 149 -15.49 5.04 -4.40
CA HIS A 149 -15.96 6.33 -4.91
C HIS A 149 -14.80 7.14 -5.51
N VAL A 150 -13.72 7.30 -4.78
CA VAL A 150 -12.55 8.09 -5.19
C VAL A 150 -11.94 7.54 -6.48
N PHE A 151 -11.82 6.21 -6.59
CA PHE A 151 -11.27 5.60 -7.79
C PHE A 151 -12.20 5.72 -8.98
N LEU A 152 -13.49 5.47 -8.80
CA LEU A 152 -14.47 5.59 -9.88
C LEU A 152 -14.62 7.03 -10.36
N ALA A 153 -14.60 8.01 -9.46
CA ALA A 153 -14.58 9.43 -9.82
C ALA A 153 -13.33 9.78 -10.63
N SER A 154 -12.16 9.25 -10.26
CA SER A 154 -10.92 9.41 -11.02
C SER A 154 -11.01 8.80 -12.43
N MET A 155 -11.66 7.64 -12.57
CA MET A 155 -11.90 6.99 -13.87
C MET A 155 -12.89 7.79 -14.73
N ALA A 156 -13.96 8.29 -14.13
CA ALA A 156 -14.95 9.11 -14.80
C ALA A 156 -14.32 10.40 -15.36
N ALA A 157 -13.57 11.11 -14.52
CA ALA A 157 -12.85 12.31 -14.96
C ALA A 157 -11.83 12.01 -16.09
N TYR A 158 -11.14 10.86 -16.01
CA TYR A 158 -10.19 10.46 -17.05
C TYR A 158 -10.84 10.27 -18.43
N VAL A 159 -12.09 9.86 -18.50
CA VAL A 159 -12.83 9.74 -19.77
C VAL A 159 -13.67 10.98 -20.11
N GLY A 160 -13.51 12.07 -19.37
CA GLY A 160 -14.14 13.37 -19.64
C GLY A 160 -15.56 13.51 -19.06
N LEU A 161 -15.94 12.69 -18.09
CA LEU A 161 -17.17 12.88 -17.31
C LEU A 161 -16.89 13.76 -16.08
N ASP A 162 -17.88 14.55 -15.69
CA ASP A 162 -17.91 15.21 -14.37
C ASP A 162 -18.51 14.22 -13.35
N PRO A 163 -17.70 13.62 -12.46
CA PRO A 163 -18.19 12.60 -11.55
C PRO A 163 -19.28 13.09 -10.60
N SER A 164 -19.33 14.39 -10.33
CA SER A 164 -20.33 15.00 -9.44
C SER A 164 -21.68 15.29 -10.08
N ARG A 165 -21.72 15.35 -11.42
CA ARG A 165 -22.91 15.75 -12.19
C ARG A 165 -23.39 14.65 -13.13
N ASP A 166 -22.45 13.91 -13.70
CA ASP A 166 -22.73 12.94 -14.75
C ASP A 166 -23.05 11.53 -14.21
N ILE A 167 -22.79 11.25 -12.92
CA ILE A 167 -23.01 9.94 -12.32
C ILE A 167 -23.91 10.07 -11.08
N ASP A 168 -24.99 9.28 -11.04
CA ASP A 168 -25.85 9.16 -9.86
C ASP A 168 -25.25 8.12 -8.88
N PHE A 169 -24.39 8.59 -7.96
CA PHE A 169 -23.83 7.74 -6.94
C PHE A 169 -24.84 7.43 -5.84
N VAL A 170 -25.08 6.15 -5.61
CA VAL A 170 -25.97 5.65 -4.55
C VAL A 170 -25.18 4.82 -3.53
N THR A 171 -25.47 4.97 -2.26
CA THR A 171 -24.72 4.32 -1.20
C THR A 171 -25.42 3.07 -0.67
N TYR A 172 -24.78 1.92 -0.80
CA TYR A 172 -25.26 0.64 -0.30
C TYR A 172 -24.09 -0.24 0.19
N PRO A 173 -24.30 -1.10 1.20
CA PRO A 173 -23.37 -2.15 1.54
C PRO A 173 -23.10 -3.09 0.35
N ALA A 174 -21.94 -3.74 0.31
CA ALA A 174 -21.51 -4.55 -0.84
C ALA A 174 -22.51 -5.66 -1.20
N ASN A 175 -23.03 -6.41 -0.22
CA ASN A 175 -24.02 -7.47 -0.44
C ASN A 175 -25.32 -6.94 -1.05
N GLN A 176 -25.79 -5.78 -0.60
CA GLN A 176 -26.99 -5.14 -1.16
C GLN A 176 -26.69 -4.60 -2.57
N SER A 177 -25.52 -4.00 -2.79
CA SER A 177 -25.12 -3.54 -4.13
C SER A 177 -25.08 -4.67 -5.16
N MET A 178 -24.57 -5.85 -4.79
CA MET A 178 -24.58 -7.04 -5.65
C MET A 178 -25.99 -7.47 -6.02
N GLN A 179 -26.92 -7.49 -5.05
CA GLN A 179 -28.32 -7.84 -5.32
C GLN A 179 -28.99 -6.82 -6.22
N LEU A 180 -28.76 -5.51 -5.96
CA LEU A 180 -29.33 -4.44 -6.78
C LEU A 180 -28.82 -4.48 -8.22
N LEU A 181 -27.55 -4.87 -8.44
CA LEU A 181 -27.00 -5.06 -9.78
C LEU A 181 -27.63 -6.28 -10.48
N ALA A 182 -27.80 -7.38 -9.75
CA ALA A 182 -28.47 -8.59 -10.29
C ALA A 182 -29.91 -8.29 -10.71
N ASP A 183 -30.62 -7.46 -9.93
CA ASP A 183 -32.00 -7.03 -10.21
C ASP A 183 -32.08 -5.87 -11.22
N SER A 184 -30.94 -5.42 -11.77
CA SER A 184 -30.85 -4.23 -12.66
C SER A 184 -31.46 -2.95 -12.06
N LYS A 185 -31.45 -2.81 -10.71
CA LYS A 185 -31.88 -1.62 -9.98
C LYS A 185 -30.79 -0.56 -9.86
N ILE A 186 -29.55 -0.95 -10.13
CA ILE A 186 -28.40 -0.08 -10.37
C ILE A 186 -27.74 -0.51 -11.69
N ASP A 187 -27.01 0.40 -12.31
CA ASP A 187 -26.38 0.15 -13.61
C ASP A 187 -24.97 -0.43 -13.48
N ALA A 188 -24.26 -0.04 -12.43
CA ALA A 188 -22.88 -0.48 -12.18
C ALA A 188 -22.50 -0.44 -10.69
N LEU A 189 -21.44 -1.17 -10.35
CA LEU A 189 -20.74 -1.05 -9.07
C LEU A 189 -19.25 -1.28 -9.23
N MET A 190 -18.46 -0.67 -8.34
CA MET A 190 -17.03 -0.94 -8.23
C MET A 190 -16.82 -2.03 -7.18
N GLY A 191 -16.28 -3.16 -7.60
CA GLY A 191 -15.88 -4.26 -6.72
C GLY A 191 -14.38 -4.25 -6.42
N PHE A 192 -14.01 -4.81 -5.29
CA PHE A 192 -12.64 -5.21 -4.95
C PHE A 192 -12.67 -6.55 -4.21
N PRO A 193 -11.54 -7.25 -4.10
CA PRO A 193 -11.50 -8.58 -3.49
C PRO A 193 -12.02 -8.62 -2.04
N PRO A 194 -12.90 -9.60 -1.68
CA PRO A 194 -13.30 -10.75 -2.49
C PRO A 194 -14.58 -10.55 -3.31
N VAL A 195 -15.21 -9.37 -3.28
CA VAL A 195 -16.50 -9.08 -3.93
C VAL A 195 -16.43 -9.28 -5.44
N SER A 196 -15.33 -8.89 -6.08
CA SER A 196 -15.15 -9.08 -7.54
C SER A 196 -15.19 -10.56 -7.93
N GLN A 197 -14.54 -11.43 -7.15
CA GLN A 197 -14.53 -12.87 -7.38
C GLN A 197 -15.94 -13.46 -7.22
N GLU A 198 -16.68 -13.02 -6.20
CA GLU A 198 -18.06 -13.45 -5.95
C GLU A 198 -18.99 -13.03 -7.08
N LEU A 199 -18.91 -11.78 -7.55
CA LEU A 199 -19.71 -11.29 -8.70
C LEU A 199 -19.48 -12.14 -9.95
N ARG A 200 -18.22 -12.45 -10.27
CA ARG A 200 -17.86 -13.30 -11.41
C ARG A 200 -18.39 -14.72 -11.25
N ALA A 201 -18.23 -15.33 -10.07
CA ALA A 201 -18.69 -16.68 -9.78
C ALA A 201 -20.22 -16.80 -9.89
N LYS A 202 -20.94 -15.78 -9.44
CA LYS A 202 -22.42 -15.72 -9.49
C LYS A 202 -22.95 -15.19 -10.84
N LYS A 203 -22.07 -14.78 -11.76
CA LYS A 203 -22.42 -14.20 -13.06
C LYS A 203 -23.32 -12.95 -12.92
N ILE A 204 -23.06 -12.13 -11.91
CA ILE A 204 -23.78 -10.88 -11.67
C ILE A 204 -23.05 -9.75 -12.41
N GLY A 205 -23.74 -9.14 -13.39
CA GLY A 205 -23.15 -8.16 -14.28
C GLY A 205 -22.02 -8.73 -15.15
N HIS A 206 -21.22 -7.84 -15.72
CA HIS A 206 -19.98 -8.20 -16.42
C HIS A 206 -18.89 -7.17 -16.10
N VAL A 207 -17.63 -7.58 -16.24
CA VAL A 207 -16.48 -6.69 -16.00
C VAL A 207 -16.36 -5.70 -17.15
N ILE A 208 -16.42 -4.42 -16.84
CA ILE A 208 -16.23 -3.30 -17.77
C ILE A 208 -14.76 -2.87 -17.79
N LEU A 209 -14.13 -2.90 -16.61
CA LEU A 209 -12.73 -2.52 -16.41
C LEU A 209 -12.14 -3.33 -15.26
N ASN A 210 -10.92 -3.84 -15.48
CA ASN A 210 -10.11 -4.49 -14.46
C ASN A 210 -8.79 -3.74 -14.29
N SER A 211 -8.61 -3.06 -13.16
CA SER A 211 -7.44 -2.23 -12.91
C SER A 211 -6.12 -2.99 -12.81
N SER A 212 -6.16 -4.34 -12.72
CA SER A 212 -4.95 -5.19 -12.73
C SER A 212 -4.36 -5.38 -14.12
N VAL A 213 -5.18 -5.20 -15.18
CA VAL A 213 -4.78 -5.46 -16.57
C VAL A 213 -5.02 -4.28 -17.51
N ASP A 214 -6.04 -3.46 -17.25
CA ASP A 214 -6.41 -2.36 -18.13
C ASP A 214 -5.57 -1.11 -17.91
N ARG A 215 -5.06 -0.55 -19.00
CA ARG A 215 -4.31 0.72 -18.97
C ARG A 215 -5.26 1.92 -18.86
N PRO A 216 -4.79 2.99 -18.21
CA PRO A 216 -3.48 3.19 -17.60
C PRO A 216 -3.35 2.59 -16.20
N TRP A 217 -4.44 2.14 -15.57
CA TRP A 217 -4.56 1.75 -14.16
C TRP A 217 -3.60 0.63 -13.75
N SER A 218 -3.35 -0.32 -14.66
CA SER A 218 -2.45 -1.46 -14.44
C SER A 218 -0.97 -1.08 -14.45
N GLN A 219 -0.63 0.20 -14.65
CA GLN A 219 0.74 0.68 -14.73
C GLN A 219 1.22 1.37 -13.43
N TYR A 220 0.35 1.49 -12.44
CA TYR A 220 0.63 2.21 -11.19
C TYR A 220 0.24 1.38 -9.98
N PHE A 221 0.92 1.60 -8.86
CA PHE A 221 0.51 1.00 -7.60
C PHE A 221 -0.92 1.42 -7.25
N CYS A 222 -1.78 0.44 -7.06
CA CYS A 222 -3.10 0.64 -6.49
C CYS A 222 -2.97 0.84 -4.97
N CYS A 223 -2.53 -0.21 -4.26
CA CYS A 223 -2.30 -0.11 -2.84
C CYS A 223 -0.84 0.24 -2.54
N MET A 224 -0.68 1.15 -1.60
CA MET A 224 0.62 1.64 -1.14
C MET A 224 0.71 1.52 0.38
N ILE A 225 1.94 1.47 0.87
CA ILE A 225 2.27 1.56 2.29
C ILE A 225 2.36 3.05 2.62
N SER A 226 1.54 3.49 3.56
CA SER A 226 1.60 4.82 4.14
C SER A 226 1.69 4.74 5.67
N ALA A 227 2.21 5.79 6.29
CA ALA A 227 2.42 5.82 7.72
C ALA A 227 2.06 7.19 8.32
N ASN A 228 1.89 7.22 9.64
CA ASN A 228 1.87 8.46 10.38
C ASN A 228 3.27 9.08 10.37
N ARG A 229 3.37 10.36 10.03
CA ARG A 229 4.66 11.07 9.87
C ARG A 229 5.47 11.13 11.16
N GLU A 230 4.81 11.31 12.31
CA GLU A 230 5.47 11.36 13.60
C GLU A 230 6.07 10.01 13.97
N PHE A 231 5.35 8.91 13.69
CA PHE A 231 5.87 7.57 13.87
C PHE A 231 7.15 7.36 13.04
N VAL A 232 7.12 7.72 11.76
CA VAL A 232 8.29 7.60 10.87
C VAL A 232 9.47 8.43 11.33
N HIS A 233 9.21 9.63 11.83
CA HIS A 233 10.24 10.53 12.35
C HIS A 233 10.89 9.99 13.63
N ASN A 234 10.07 9.53 14.57
CA ASN A 234 10.51 9.10 15.89
C ASN A 234 11.03 7.65 15.89
N HIS A 235 10.64 6.82 14.93
CA HIS A 235 10.95 5.39 14.89
C HIS A 235 11.45 4.94 13.49
N PRO A 236 12.55 5.50 12.96
CA PRO A 236 13.01 5.19 11.60
C PRO A 236 13.47 3.74 11.44
N VAL A 237 14.09 3.12 12.45
CA VAL A 237 14.50 1.71 12.39
C VAL A 237 13.27 0.81 12.39
N ALA A 238 12.30 1.05 13.27
CA ALA A 238 11.05 0.32 13.32
C ALA A 238 10.27 0.48 12.00
N THR A 239 10.22 1.68 11.43
CA THR A 239 9.59 1.93 10.12
C THR A 239 10.23 1.08 9.03
N LYS A 240 11.56 1.09 8.90
CA LYS A 240 12.28 0.29 7.90
C LYS A 240 12.01 -1.21 8.06
N ARG A 241 12.09 -1.72 9.31
CA ARG A 241 11.87 -3.15 9.58
C ARG A 241 10.42 -3.55 9.31
N ALA A 242 9.45 -2.72 9.68
CA ALA A 242 8.05 -2.98 9.35
C ALA A 242 7.81 -3.02 7.83
N MET A 243 8.37 -2.09 7.09
CA MET A 243 8.31 -2.13 5.63
C MET A 243 8.97 -3.38 5.05
N ARG A 244 10.11 -3.81 5.60
CA ARG A 244 10.78 -5.06 5.18
C ARG A 244 9.89 -6.27 5.39
N ALA A 245 9.23 -6.36 6.53
CA ALA A 245 8.27 -7.43 6.83
C ALA A 245 7.09 -7.42 5.83
N LEU A 246 6.51 -6.25 5.56
CA LEU A 246 5.41 -6.10 4.60
C LEU A 246 5.83 -6.51 3.18
N LEU A 247 7.00 -6.10 2.71
CA LEU A 247 7.49 -6.46 1.37
C LEU A 247 7.84 -7.94 1.25
N LYS A 248 8.41 -8.56 2.30
CA LYS A 248 8.59 -10.02 2.36
C LYS A 248 7.24 -10.75 2.36
N ALA A 249 6.23 -10.21 3.03
CA ALA A 249 4.89 -10.77 3.03
C ALA A 249 4.22 -10.71 1.64
N VAL A 250 4.52 -9.69 0.84
CA VAL A 250 4.13 -9.67 -0.59
C VAL A 250 4.69 -10.90 -1.31
N ASP A 251 5.97 -11.23 -1.09
CA ASP A 251 6.58 -12.42 -1.71
C ASP A 251 5.95 -13.73 -1.21
N VAL A 252 5.52 -13.80 0.05
CA VAL A 252 4.74 -14.96 0.55
C VAL A 252 3.40 -15.09 -0.18
N CYS A 253 2.70 -13.98 -0.44
CA CYS A 253 1.46 -14.01 -1.23
C CYS A 253 1.68 -14.54 -2.65
N VAL A 254 2.86 -14.29 -3.24
CA VAL A 254 3.23 -14.81 -4.57
C VAL A 254 3.62 -16.30 -4.53
N THR A 255 4.45 -16.68 -3.56
CA THR A 255 5.10 -18.00 -3.54
C THR A 255 4.29 -19.07 -2.79
N ALA A 256 3.41 -18.65 -1.88
CA ALA A 256 2.57 -19.50 -1.06
C ALA A 256 1.14 -18.93 -0.91
N PRO A 257 0.41 -18.74 -2.04
CA PRO A 257 -0.91 -18.08 -2.02
C PRO A 257 -1.95 -18.84 -1.16
N GLU A 258 -1.84 -20.16 -1.02
CA GLU A 258 -2.71 -20.97 -0.17
C GLU A 258 -2.50 -20.65 1.32
N ARG A 259 -1.25 -20.41 1.73
CA ARG A 259 -0.92 -19.96 3.08
C ARG A 259 -1.51 -18.58 3.35
N ALA A 260 -1.31 -17.65 2.43
CA ALA A 260 -1.86 -16.31 2.53
C ALA A 260 -3.40 -16.32 2.58
N ALA A 261 -4.05 -17.17 1.77
CA ALA A 261 -5.51 -17.31 1.77
C ALA A 261 -6.05 -17.88 3.09
N ARG A 262 -5.33 -18.81 3.74
CA ARG A 262 -5.70 -19.31 5.08
C ARG A 262 -5.65 -18.20 6.13
N VAL A 263 -4.57 -17.43 6.17
CA VAL A 263 -4.44 -16.29 7.10
C VAL A 263 -5.59 -15.29 6.94
N VAL A 264 -6.00 -15.04 5.70
CA VAL A 264 -7.13 -14.13 5.40
C VAL A 264 -8.47 -14.79 5.76
N ALA A 265 -8.62 -16.11 5.56
CA ALA A 265 -9.83 -16.85 5.91
C ALA A 265 -10.05 -16.89 7.43
N ASP A 266 -9.00 -17.00 8.23
CA ASP A 266 -9.05 -16.94 9.70
C ASP A 266 -9.57 -15.57 10.20
N ARG A 267 -9.55 -14.54 9.34
CA ARG A 267 -10.13 -13.21 9.60
C ARG A 267 -11.58 -13.07 9.10
N GLY A 268 -12.20 -14.18 8.65
CA GLY A 268 -13.60 -14.21 8.25
C GLY A 268 -13.87 -14.05 6.76
N TYR A 269 -12.85 -14.06 5.91
CA TYR A 269 -13.05 -13.99 4.45
C TYR A 269 -13.25 -15.36 3.83
N PRO A 270 -14.09 -15.51 2.77
CA PRO A 270 -14.26 -16.78 2.07
C PRO A 270 -12.94 -17.26 1.46
N TYR A 271 -12.47 -18.46 1.85
CA TYR A 271 -11.18 -18.99 1.44
C TYR A 271 -11.01 -19.05 -0.09
N ASP A 272 -12.00 -19.62 -0.79
CA ASP A 272 -11.87 -19.83 -2.24
C ASP A 272 -11.76 -18.52 -3.02
N TYR A 273 -12.58 -17.52 -2.68
CA TYR A 273 -12.51 -16.19 -3.30
C TYR A 273 -11.24 -15.44 -2.89
N SER A 274 -10.78 -15.65 -1.66
CA SER A 274 -9.52 -15.06 -1.19
C SER A 274 -8.32 -15.64 -1.92
N LEU A 275 -8.29 -16.97 -2.09
CA LEU A 275 -7.23 -17.64 -2.84
C LEU A 275 -7.20 -17.20 -4.31
N GLN A 276 -8.39 -17.12 -4.93
CA GLN A 276 -8.50 -16.63 -6.29
C GLN A 276 -7.98 -15.19 -6.40
N ALA A 277 -8.40 -14.30 -5.51
CA ALA A 277 -7.96 -12.91 -5.47
C ALA A 277 -6.44 -12.77 -5.31
N ILE A 278 -5.86 -13.50 -4.36
CA ILE A 278 -4.42 -13.47 -4.08
C ILE A 278 -3.61 -13.92 -5.31
N ARG A 279 -4.09 -14.91 -6.05
CA ARG A 279 -3.45 -15.37 -7.28
C ARG A 279 -3.58 -14.40 -8.46
N GLU A 280 -4.68 -13.64 -8.51
CA GLU A 280 -4.98 -12.68 -9.58
C GLU A 280 -4.29 -11.33 -9.39
N ILE A 281 -4.10 -10.89 -8.15
CA ILE A 281 -3.43 -9.62 -7.84
C ILE A 281 -1.95 -9.71 -8.22
N PRO A 282 -1.43 -8.77 -9.03
CA PRO A 282 -0.07 -8.85 -9.53
C PRO A 282 0.97 -8.41 -8.48
N TYR A 283 0.99 -9.07 -7.33
CA TYR A 283 1.90 -8.80 -6.21
C TYR A 283 3.38 -8.84 -6.62
N ALA A 284 3.78 -9.78 -7.49
CA ALA A 284 5.16 -9.91 -7.97
C ALA A 284 5.71 -8.64 -8.63
N LYS A 285 4.83 -7.77 -9.12
CA LYS A 285 5.21 -6.55 -9.85
C LYS A 285 5.72 -5.43 -8.95
N TRP A 286 5.67 -5.52 -7.62
CA TRP A 286 6.10 -4.44 -6.74
C TRP A 286 7.54 -3.98 -7.02
N ARG A 287 8.41 -4.88 -7.47
CA ARG A 287 9.80 -4.57 -7.80
C ARG A 287 9.97 -3.71 -9.05
N ASN A 288 9.00 -3.74 -9.95
CA ASN A 288 9.09 -3.17 -11.29
C ASN A 288 8.52 -1.75 -11.40
N TYR A 289 7.81 -1.29 -10.37
CA TYR A 289 7.12 -0.01 -10.39
C TYR A 289 7.76 1.00 -9.44
N ASP A 290 7.55 2.29 -9.76
CA ASP A 290 7.96 3.40 -8.91
C ASP A 290 6.75 3.93 -8.11
N PRO A 291 6.84 4.01 -6.78
CA PRO A 291 5.77 4.56 -5.97
C PRO A 291 5.55 6.06 -6.21
N GLU A 292 6.58 6.81 -6.60
CA GLU A 292 6.45 8.22 -6.96
C GLU A 292 5.55 8.41 -8.17
N ASP A 293 5.73 7.58 -9.22
CA ASP A 293 4.87 7.62 -10.41
C ASP A 293 3.41 7.34 -10.07
N ALA A 294 3.15 6.43 -9.15
CA ALA A 294 1.79 6.12 -8.69
C ALA A 294 1.14 7.32 -7.97
N VAL A 295 1.85 7.95 -7.02
CA VAL A 295 1.35 9.15 -6.33
C VAL A 295 1.13 10.28 -7.34
N ARG A 296 2.05 10.50 -8.27
CA ARG A 296 1.95 11.51 -9.32
C ARG A 296 0.74 11.28 -10.22
N PHE A 297 0.55 10.05 -10.65
CA PHE A 297 -0.58 9.66 -11.49
C PHE A 297 -1.92 9.90 -10.79
N TYR A 298 -2.10 9.37 -9.58
CA TYR A 298 -3.38 9.53 -8.86
C TYR A 298 -3.62 10.97 -8.40
N ALA A 299 -2.60 11.72 -8.00
CA ALA A 299 -2.75 13.14 -7.69
C ALA A 299 -3.27 13.94 -8.92
N LEU A 300 -2.76 13.64 -10.12
CA LEU A 300 -3.27 14.25 -11.33
C LEU A 300 -4.74 13.88 -11.60
N ARG A 301 -5.09 12.59 -11.45
CA ARG A 301 -6.49 12.13 -11.64
C ARG A 301 -7.46 12.72 -10.60
N LEU A 302 -7.04 12.84 -9.35
CA LEU A 302 -7.84 13.48 -8.30
C LEU A 302 -8.06 14.97 -8.57
N ARG A 303 -7.05 15.64 -9.11
CA ARG A 303 -7.17 17.03 -9.52
C ARG A 303 -8.13 17.19 -10.69
N ASP A 304 -8.06 16.31 -11.70
CA ASP A 304 -9.00 16.29 -12.82
C ASP A 304 -10.44 16.05 -12.35
N ALA A 305 -10.61 15.22 -11.31
CA ALA A 305 -11.90 14.96 -10.68
C ALA A 305 -12.37 16.07 -9.70
N GLY A 306 -11.58 17.13 -9.53
CA GLY A 306 -11.90 18.23 -8.61
C GLY A 306 -11.80 17.89 -7.13
N MET A 307 -11.19 16.76 -6.76
CA MET A 307 -11.07 16.27 -5.38
C MET A 307 -9.89 16.87 -4.63
N ILE A 308 -8.87 17.36 -5.34
CA ILE A 308 -7.74 18.10 -4.79
C ILE A 308 -7.43 19.31 -5.68
N LYS A 309 -6.69 20.28 -5.13
CA LYS A 309 -6.25 21.49 -5.85
C LYS A 309 -4.76 21.51 -6.12
N SER A 310 -3.97 20.92 -5.23
CA SER A 310 -2.51 20.92 -5.30
C SER A 310 -1.98 20.17 -6.51
N SER A 311 -0.80 20.60 -6.97
CA SER A 311 -0.09 19.88 -8.03
C SER A 311 0.47 18.55 -7.52
N PRO A 312 0.71 17.56 -8.40
CA PRO A 312 1.37 16.32 -8.01
C PRO A 312 2.72 16.54 -7.32
N ASN A 313 3.48 17.55 -7.74
CA ASN A 313 4.77 17.87 -7.11
C ASN A 313 4.61 18.35 -5.66
N LYS A 314 3.56 19.13 -5.36
CA LYS A 314 3.29 19.55 -3.99
C LYS A 314 2.88 18.37 -3.13
N ILE A 315 2.01 17.49 -3.61
CA ILE A 315 1.61 16.27 -2.89
C ILE A 315 2.83 15.39 -2.57
N LEU A 316 3.75 15.22 -3.53
CA LEU A 316 4.99 14.46 -3.32
C LEU A 316 5.90 15.14 -2.30
N ALA A 317 6.08 16.45 -2.39
CA ALA A 317 6.92 17.20 -1.45
C ALA A 317 6.38 17.13 -0.01
N ASP A 318 5.06 17.17 0.13
CA ASP A 318 4.40 17.16 1.44
C ASP A 318 4.19 15.75 2.00
N GLY A 319 4.07 14.72 1.15
CA GLY A 319 3.56 13.41 1.53
C GLY A 319 4.43 12.21 1.16
N ALA A 320 5.67 12.36 0.71
CA ALA A 320 6.50 11.22 0.31
C ALA A 320 7.81 11.10 1.09
N ASP A 321 8.18 9.87 1.45
CA ASP A 321 9.49 9.53 2.01
C ASP A 321 9.97 8.18 1.43
N TRP A 322 10.75 8.26 0.36
CA TRP A 322 11.21 7.08 -0.38
C TRP A 322 12.54 6.49 0.13
N ARG A 323 13.15 7.02 1.22
CA ARG A 323 14.46 6.56 1.70
C ARG A 323 14.45 5.06 2.05
N PHE A 324 13.42 4.59 2.78
CA PHE A 324 13.30 3.16 3.15
C PHE A 324 13.01 2.26 1.94
N TRP A 325 12.17 2.74 1.03
CA TRP A 325 11.86 2.03 -0.21
C TRP A 325 13.12 1.79 -1.04
N ASN A 326 13.91 2.84 -1.23
CA ASN A 326 15.14 2.78 -2.02
C ASN A 326 16.21 1.86 -1.40
N GLU A 327 16.29 1.84 -0.06
CA GLU A 327 17.16 0.90 0.66
C GLU A 327 16.69 -0.54 0.52
N LEU A 328 15.39 -0.79 0.79
CA LEU A 328 14.80 -2.13 0.78
C LEU A 328 14.75 -2.74 -0.62
N LYS A 329 14.56 -1.96 -1.67
CA LYS A 329 14.70 -2.45 -3.05
C LYS A 329 16.11 -2.99 -3.32
N ARG A 330 17.13 -2.40 -2.73
CA ARG A 330 18.53 -2.89 -2.85
C ARG A 330 18.78 -4.11 -1.97
N GLU A 331 18.22 -4.14 -0.76
CA GLU A 331 18.41 -5.25 0.20
C GLU A 331 17.66 -6.52 -0.25
N LEU A 332 16.42 -6.36 -0.67
CA LEU A 332 15.52 -7.47 -1.03
C LEU A 332 15.66 -7.88 -2.49
N LYS A 333 16.77 -7.55 -3.10
CA LYS A 333 16.96 -7.74 -4.54
C LYS A 333 16.10 -8.83 -5.17
N ALA A 334 15.71 -8.22 -5.55
CA ALA A 334 15.12 -8.15 -6.65
C ALA A 334 15.92 -8.58 -7.83
#